data_40f9bdf2d0f7ab00f66f2c83cf93c2de
#
_entry.id   40f9bdf2d0f7ab00f66f2c83cf93c2de
#
_cell.length_a   1.000
_cell.length_b   1.000
_cell.length_c   1.000
_cell.angle_alpha   90.00
_cell.angle_beta   90.00
_cell.angle_gamma   90.00
#
_symmetry.space_group_name_H-M   'P 1'
#
loop_
_entity.id
_entity.type
_entity.pdbx_description
1 polymer ?
#
loop_
_entity_poly.entity_id
_entity_poly.type
_entity_poly.pdbx_seq_one_letter_code
_entity_poly.pdbx_strand_id
1 'polypeptide(L)'
;MPPKIDPDATPGIKLLRIFQKLMLDGRRHYQTDLAEEFQCSAQTIIRNIAEIESVVGISLETGLDNRRRWYQIRTITRSRLGLEFEELRYLSICRDLAAASLPKQVAERVDRTLFELSVLMADHAYAAREKVQKPQLAFYSKGRIDYTPYYAFLDKLTKAKEEQLVCLVRYKAVGRKAPREHKFVPGRFVSMSNTLYVTGACLTDDFSSVKHIFSLAVHRIHDVILTERIFRFELPEYSPEAFGLPWHEPRPFTISFAPGKAAEYVRERIWSDNQKMTDLKNGGLLLEITTQSEPELMAWVRSFGEEAELDI
;
A
#
# COMPACT_ATOMS: atom_id res chain seq x y z
N MET A 1 -4.42 -6.36 -39.82
CA MET A 1 -2.96 -6.41 -39.97
C MET A 1 -2.37 -5.62 -38.84
N PRO A 2 -1.46 -6.16 -38.04
CA PRO A 2 -0.74 -5.35 -37.05
C PRO A 2 0.10 -4.29 -37.76
N PRO A 3 0.29 -3.09 -37.16
CA PRO A 3 1.06 -2.01 -37.79
C PRO A 3 2.50 -2.49 -38.05
N LYS A 4 3.00 -2.24 -39.26
CA LYS A 4 4.40 -2.53 -39.62
C LYS A 4 5.33 -1.73 -38.72
N ILE A 5 6.29 -2.40 -38.13
CA ILE A 5 7.29 -1.81 -37.26
C ILE A 5 8.27 -0.97 -38.11
N ASP A 6 8.60 0.20 -37.60
CA ASP A 6 9.50 1.20 -38.18
C ASP A 6 10.78 0.54 -38.74
N PRO A 7 11.07 0.68 -40.05
CA PRO A 7 12.27 0.11 -40.68
C PRO A 7 13.57 0.67 -40.11
N ASP A 8 13.55 1.89 -39.50
CA ASP A 8 14.70 2.58 -38.95
C ASP A 8 15.00 2.21 -37.48
N ALA A 9 14.27 1.25 -36.90
CA ALA A 9 14.51 0.81 -35.54
C ALA A 9 15.93 0.26 -35.34
N THR A 10 16.66 0.80 -34.37
CA THR A 10 18.04 0.35 -34.02
C THR A 10 18.04 -1.14 -33.63
N PRO A 11 19.17 -1.86 -33.80
CA PRO A 11 19.29 -3.27 -33.41
C PRO A 11 18.79 -3.57 -31.99
N GLY A 12 19.10 -2.68 -31.02
CA GLY A 12 18.65 -2.81 -29.63
C GLY A 12 17.13 -2.70 -29.48
N ILE A 13 16.48 -1.82 -30.22
CA ILE A 13 15.02 -1.69 -30.21
C ILE A 13 14.36 -2.95 -30.79
N LYS A 14 14.93 -3.52 -31.86
CA LYS A 14 14.43 -4.78 -32.44
C LYS A 14 14.57 -5.95 -31.46
N LEU A 15 15.69 -6.04 -30.75
CA LEU A 15 15.93 -7.06 -29.72
C LEU A 15 14.91 -6.94 -28.59
N LEU A 16 14.69 -5.77 -28.05
CA LEU A 16 13.71 -5.52 -26.97
C LEU A 16 12.29 -5.86 -27.41
N ARG A 17 11.90 -5.56 -28.64
CA ARG A 17 10.57 -5.88 -29.17
C ARG A 17 10.39 -7.38 -29.42
N ILE A 18 11.42 -8.08 -29.88
CA ILE A 18 11.39 -9.55 -29.99
C ILE A 18 11.21 -10.15 -28.60
N PHE A 19 12.00 -9.72 -27.63
CA PHE A 19 11.88 -10.15 -26.23
C PHE A 19 10.49 -9.90 -25.68
N GLN A 20 9.97 -8.69 -25.83
CA GLN A 20 8.62 -8.32 -25.41
C GLN A 20 7.55 -9.22 -26.03
N LYS A 21 7.66 -9.51 -27.32
CA LYS A 21 6.71 -10.37 -28.02
C LYS A 21 6.74 -11.81 -27.50
N LEU A 22 7.94 -12.38 -27.33
CA LEU A 22 8.11 -13.72 -26.79
C LEU A 22 7.62 -13.84 -25.33
N MET A 23 7.77 -12.76 -24.54
CA MET A 23 7.31 -12.70 -23.15
C MET A 23 5.80 -12.56 -23.02
N LEU A 24 5.15 -11.79 -23.90
CA LEU A 24 3.76 -11.38 -23.71
C LEU A 24 2.72 -12.41 -24.12
N ASP A 25 2.99 -13.26 -25.13
CA ASP A 25 1.95 -14.13 -25.64
C ASP A 25 2.18 -15.63 -25.40
N GLY A 26 3.37 -16.03 -24.93
CA GLY A 26 3.67 -17.42 -24.55
C GLY A 26 3.47 -18.48 -25.67
N ARG A 27 3.27 -18.03 -26.91
CA ARG A 27 3.04 -18.90 -28.06
C ARG A 27 4.34 -19.30 -28.74
N ARG A 28 4.26 -20.30 -29.63
CA ARG A 28 5.35 -20.63 -30.55
C ARG A 28 5.45 -19.55 -31.62
N HIS A 29 6.61 -18.90 -31.72
CA HIS A 29 6.92 -17.92 -32.75
C HIS A 29 7.90 -18.53 -33.74
N TYR A 30 7.49 -18.64 -35.01
CA TYR A 30 8.36 -19.18 -36.01
C TYR A 30 9.40 -18.15 -36.46
N GLN A 31 10.63 -18.63 -36.67
CA GLN A 31 11.77 -17.80 -37.07
C GLN A 31 11.49 -16.96 -38.31
N THR A 32 10.82 -17.56 -39.29
CA THR A 32 10.43 -16.91 -40.55
C THR A 32 9.45 -15.76 -40.30
N ASP A 33 8.48 -15.96 -39.42
CA ASP A 33 7.42 -14.99 -39.14
C ASP A 33 8.01 -13.80 -38.34
N LEU A 34 8.90 -14.10 -37.39
CA LEU A 34 9.67 -13.06 -36.69
C LEU A 34 10.57 -12.27 -37.63
N ALA A 35 11.27 -12.94 -38.57
CA ALA A 35 12.12 -12.27 -39.52
C ALA A 35 11.35 -11.32 -40.44
N GLU A 36 10.16 -11.76 -40.91
CA GLU A 36 9.28 -10.94 -41.74
C GLU A 36 8.70 -9.75 -40.93
N GLU A 37 8.17 -10.01 -39.73
CA GLU A 37 7.56 -8.99 -38.87
C GLU A 37 8.55 -7.90 -38.48
N PHE A 38 9.77 -8.28 -38.05
CA PHE A 38 10.81 -7.37 -37.64
C PHE A 38 11.72 -6.88 -38.78
N GLN A 39 11.40 -7.21 -40.01
CA GLN A 39 12.14 -6.82 -41.24
C GLN A 39 13.66 -7.04 -41.08
N CYS A 40 14.02 -8.26 -40.73
CA CYS A 40 15.42 -8.66 -40.58
C CYS A 40 15.66 -10.07 -41.10
N SER A 41 16.93 -10.46 -41.20
CA SER A 41 17.27 -11.82 -41.67
C SER A 41 16.96 -12.87 -40.58
N ALA A 42 16.69 -14.12 -41.00
CA ALA A 42 16.55 -15.24 -40.08
C ALA A 42 17.79 -15.41 -39.17
N GLN A 43 18.98 -15.09 -39.70
CA GLN A 43 20.24 -15.11 -38.92
C GLN A 43 20.27 -14.03 -37.85
N THR A 44 19.66 -12.87 -38.10
CA THR A 44 19.51 -11.79 -37.09
C THR A 44 18.59 -12.23 -35.95
N ILE A 45 17.52 -12.97 -36.28
CA ILE A 45 16.64 -13.54 -35.24
C ILE A 45 17.41 -14.51 -34.36
N ILE A 46 18.20 -15.43 -34.91
CA ILE A 46 19.00 -16.38 -34.13
C ILE A 46 19.93 -15.64 -33.17
N ARG A 47 20.63 -14.61 -33.68
CA ARG A 47 21.54 -13.82 -32.85
C ARG A 47 20.82 -13.08 -31.72
N ASN A 48 19.71 -12.44 -32.02
CA ASN A 48 18.90 -11.75 -31.01
C ASN A 48 18.34 -12.70 -29.96
N ILE A 49 17.92 -13.90 -30.35
CA ILE A 49 17.46 -14.95 -29.42
C ILE A 49 18.61 -15.37 -28.49
N ALA A 50 19.80 -15.65 -29.05
CA ALA A 50 20.97 -16.01 -28.24
C ALA A 50 21.39 -14.88 -27.27
N GLU A 51 21.27 -13.63 -27.70
CA GLU A 51 21.54 -12.47 -26.84
C GLU A 51 20.51 -12.32 -25.73
N ILE A 52 19.22 -12.52 -26.02
CA ILE A 52 18.14 -12.56 -25.02
C ILE A 52 18.41 -13.66 -23.98
N GLU A 53 18.76 -14.87 -24.40
CA GLU A 53 19.09 -15.98 -23.49
C GLU A 53 20.28 -15.64 -22.59
N SER A 54 21.32 -15.05 -23.18
CA SER A 54 22.55 -14.68 -22.46
C SER A 54 22.33 -13.59 -21.43
N VAL A 55 21.61 -12.52 -21.80
CA VAL A 55 21.44 -11.32 -20.96
C VAL A 55 20.35 -11.53 -19.90
N VAL A 56 19.24 -12.13 -20.28
CA VAL A 56 18.07 -12.30 -19.39
C VAL A 56 18.17 -13.60 -18.58
N GLY A 57 19.04 -14.53 -19.01
CA GLY A 57 19.23 -15.83 -18.34
C GLY A 57 17.96 -16.69 -18.38
N ILE A 58 17.11 -16.50 -19.40
CA ILE A 58 15.88 -17.27 -19.64
C ILE A 58 16.22 -18.38 -20.62
N SER A 59 15.81 -19.61 -20.30
CA SER A 59 15.87 -20.71 -21.25
C SER A 59 14.69 -20.61 -22.21
N LEU A 60 14.98 -20.39 -23.50
CA LEU A 60 14.01 -20.41 -24.56
C LEU A 60 13.83 -21.87 -25.05
N GLU A 61 12.59 -22.32 -25.07
CA GLU A 61 12.30 -23.57 -25.79
C GLU A 61 12.37 -23.34 -27.30
N THR A 62 13.09 -24.19 -27.95
CA THR A 62 13.23 -24.19 -29.41
C THR A 62 12.88 -25.55 -29.96
N GLY A 63 12.33 -25.60 -31.17
CA GLY A 63 12.02 -26.85 -31.85
C GLY A 63 11.83 -26.62 -33.33
N LEU A 64 11.56 -27.74 -34.04
CA LEU A 64 11.22 -27.76 -35.47
C LEU A 64 9.80 -28.28 -35.62
N ASP A 65 8.98 -27.56 -36.35
CA ASP A 65 7.66 -27.96 -36.79
C ASP A 65 7.56 -27.76 -38.30
N ASN A 66 7.31 -28.80 -39.04
CA ASN A 66 7.27 -28.80 -40.53
C ASN A 66 8.49 -28.10 -41.16
N ARG A 67 9.71 -28.38 -40.68
CA ARG A 67 10.98 -27.78 -41.08
C ARG A 67 11.13 -26.26 -40.75
N ARG A 68 10.17 -25.68 -40.01
CA ARG A 68 10.23 -24.32 -39.53
C ARG A 68 10.71 -24.31 -38.09
N ARG A 69 11.77 -23.56 -37.80
CA ARG A 69 12.25 -23.37 -36.42
C ARG A 69 11.32 -22.43 -35.69
N TRP A 70 10.96 -22.80 -34.47
CA TRP A 70 10.16 -21.95 -33.56
C TRP A 70 10.88 -21.69 -32.27
N TYR A 71 10.51 -20.57 -31.61
CA TYR A 71 10.97 -20.14 -30.30
C TYR A 71 9.74 -19.88 -29.42
N GLN A 72 9.86 -20.24 -28.15
CA GLN A 72 8.83 -20.02 -27.16
C GLN A 72 9.50 -19.77 -25.83
N ILE A 73 9.10 -18.74 -25.11
CA ILE A 73 9.44 -18.62 -23.69
C ILE A 73 8.39 -19.43 -22.95
N ARG A 74 8.76 -20.63 -22.51
CA ARG A 74 7.96 -21.28 -21.48
C ARG A 74 8.20 -20.56 -20.19
N THR A 75 7.14 -20.16 -19.56
CA THR A 75 7.13 -19.39 -18.31
C THR A 75 7.60 -20.23 -17.11
N ILE A 76 8.77 -20.88 -17.21
CA ILE A 76 9.56 -21.29 -16.04
C ILE A 76 10.00 -20.04 -15.26
N THR A 77 9.94 -18.89 -15.90
CA THR A 77 10.20 -17.55 -15.34
C THR A 77 9.13 -17.09 -14.34
N ARG A 78 8.02 -17.81 -14.16
CA ARG A 78 7.08 -17.57 -13.08
C ARG A 78 7.77 -17.57 -11.72
N SER A 79 8.76 -18.43 -11.50
CA SER A 79 9.50 -18.51 -10.26
C SER A 79 10.50 -17.36 -10.04
N ARG A 80 10.90 -16.62 -11.08
CA ARG A 80 11.88 -15.51 -10.95
C ARG A 80 11.25 -14.17 -10.60
N LEU A 81 10.00 -13.93 -10.98
CA LEU A 81 9.24 -12.78 -10.47
C LEU A 81 8.67 -13.07 -9.09
N GLY A 82 8.69 -14.34 -8.62
CA GLY A 82 8.16 -14.73 -7.32
C GLY A 82 6.68 -14.39 -7.13
N LEU A 83 5.96 -14.10 -8.22
CA LEU A 83 4.56 -13.69 -8.18
C LEU A 83 3.72 -14.76 -8.89
N GLU A 84 2.92 -15.49 -8.11
CA GLU A 84 1.91 -16.41 -8.62
C GLU A 84 0.54 -15.68 -8.71
N PHE A 85 -0.42 -16.31 -9.36
CA PHE A 85 -1.77 -15.73 -9.46
C PHE A 85 -2.44 -15.58 -8.08
N GLU A 86 -2.08 -16.44 -7.14
CA GLU A 86 -2.59 -16.40 -5.77
C GLU A 86 -2.10 -15.15 -5.03
N GLU A 87 -0.82 -14.78 -5.16
CA GLU A 87 -0.28 -13.54 -4.61
C GLU A 87 -0.96 -12.31 -5.22
N LEU A 88 -1.23 -12.34 -6.53
CA LEU A 88 -1.96 -11.25 -7.19
C LEU A 88 -3.38 -11.10 -6.62
N ARG A 89 -4.04 -12.22 -6.31
CA ARG A 89 -5.33 -12.22 -5.63
C ARG A 89 -5.23 -11.62 -4.21
N TYR A 90 -4.20 -11.98 -3.45
CA TYR A 90 -3.96 -11.37 -2.13
C TYR A 90 -3.69 -9.87 -2.23
N LEU A 91 -2.90 -9.42 -3.22
CA LEU A 91 -2.69 -8.01 -3.47
C LEU A 91 -3.99 -7.27 -3.82
N SER A 92 -4.91 -7.91 -4.55
CA SER A 92 -6.23 -7.32 -4.82
C SER A 92 -7.08 -7.17 -3.56
N ILE A 93 -6.97 -8.11 -2.62
CA ILE A 93 -7.61 -8.02 -1.30
C ILE A 93 -6.99 -6.87 -0.48
N CYS A 94 -5.66 -6.73 -0.48
CA CYS A 94 -4.97 -5.61 0.18
C CYS A 94 -5.39 -4.25 -0.41
N ARG A 95 -5.55 -4.16 -1.73
CA ARG A 95 -6.11 -2.97 -2.39
C ARG A 95 -7.50 -2.65 -1.86
N ASP A 96 -8.39 -3.64 -1.77
CA ASP A 96 -9.76 -3.44 -1.28
C ASP A 96 -9.76 -2.94 0.17
N LEU A 97 -8.88 -3.53 1.03
CA LEU A 97 -8.69 -3.10 2.42
C LEU A 97 -8.22 -1.64 2.52
N ALA A 98 -7.32 -1.22 1.65
CA ALA A 98 -6.77 0.13 1.65
C ALA A 98 -7.66 1.16 0.94
N ALA A 99 -8.60 0.74 0.09
CA ALA A 99 -9.36 1.61 -0.81
C ALA A 99 -10.12 2.74 -0.08
N ALA A 100 -10.60 2.49 1.14
CA ALA A 100 -11.31 3.49 1.93
C ALA A 100 -10.41 4.64 2.44
N SER A 101 -9.09 4.42 2.49
CA SER A 101 -8.08 5.36 3.02
C SER A 101 -7.22 5.98 1.93
N LEU A 102 -7.38 5.56 0.66
CA LEU A 102 -6.56 6.05 -0.45
C LEU A 102 -7.29 7.14 -1.27
N PRO A 103 -6.56 8.15 -1.76
CA PRO A 103 -7.06 9.03 -2.81
C PRO A 103 -7.45 8.23 -4.06
N LYS A 104 -8.49 8.68 -4.78
CA LYS A 104 -8.97 7.99 -5.97
C LYS A 104 -7.87 7.77 -7.03
N GLN A 105 -7.00 8.76 -7.22
CA GLN A 105 -5.87 8.68 -8.16
C GLN A 105 -4.90 7.53 -7.81
N VAL A 106 -4.65 7.29 -6.52
CA VAL A 106 -3.78 6.21 -6.05
C VAL A 106 -4.47 4.87 -6.26
N ALA A 107 -5.75 4.75 -5.90
CA ALA A 107 -6.54 3.55 -6.11
C ALA A 107 -6.58 3.14 -7.59
N GLU A 108 -6.83 4.09 -8.50
CA GLU A 108 -6.83 3.86 -9.95
C GLU A 108 -5.47 3.41 -10.50
N ARG A 109 -4.37 3.94 -9.95
CA ARG A 109 -3.01 3.48 -10.32
C ARG A 109 -2.76 2.06 -9.87
N VAL A 110 -3.13 1.72 -8.63
CA VAL A 110 -3.02 0.35 -8.11
C VAL A 110 -3.85 -0.63 -8.94
N ASP A 111 -5.10 -0.27 -9.28
CA ASP A 111 -5.98 -1.08 -10.12
C ASP A 111 -5.37 -1.34 -11.50
N ARG A 112 -4.81 -0.31 -12.12
CA ARG A 112 -4.11 -0.44 -13.41
C ARG A 112 -2.92 -1.38 -13.31
N THR A 113 -2.07 -1.21 -12.29
CA THR A 113 -0.89 -2.06 -12.09
C THR A 113 -1.28 -3.52 -11.86
N LEU A 114 -2.30 -3.78 -11.03
CA LEU A 114 -2.82 -5.14 -10.81
C LEU A 114 -3.36 -5.74 -12.10
N PHE A 115 -4.06 -4.95 -12.90
CA PHE A 115 -4.54 -5.38 -14.22
C PHE A 115 -3.38 -5.74 -15.16
N GLU A 116 -2.38 -4.86 -15.30
CA GLU A 116 -1.21 -5.09 -16.13
C GLU A 116 -0.44 -6.35 -15.70
N LEU A 117 -0.23 -6.54 -14.39
CA LEU A 117 0.36 -7.76 -13.85
C LEU A 117 -0.48 -9.01 -14.18
N SER A 118 -1.81 -8.93 -14.07
CA SER A 118 -2.70 -10.04 -14.41
C SER A 118 -2.65 -10.41 -15.89
N VAL A 119 -2.38 -9.43 -16.76
CA VAL A 119 -2.19 -9.65 -18.20
C VAL A 119 -0.85 -10.33 -18.49
N LEU A 120 0.22 -9.96 -17.77
CA LEU A 120 1.54 -10.58 -17.91
C LEU A 120 1.56 -12.05 -17.46
N MET A 121 0.64 -12.44 -16.57
CA MET A 121 0.47 -13.82 -16.09
C MET A 121 -0.44 -14.65 -17.02
N ALA A 122 -0.27 -14.53 -18.32
CA ALA A 122 -1.19 -14.83 -19.43
C ALA A 122 -1.76 -16.27 -19.55
N ASP A 123 -1.31 -17.24 -18.75
CA ASP A 123 -1.81 -18.63 -18.81
C ASP A 123 -3.10 -18.86 -17.99
N HIS A 124 -3.58 -17.85 -17.28
CA HIS A 124 -4.82 -17.96 -16.53
C HIS A 124 -5.99 -17.42 -17.35
N ALA A 125 -7.03 -18.24 -17.47
CA ALA A 125 -8.25 -17.93 -18.21
C ALA A 125 -8.83 -16.57 -17.86
N TYR A 126 -9.55 -15.96 -18.80
CA TYR A 126 -10.28 -14.68 -18.65
C TYR A 126 -11.02 -14.53 -17.31
N ALA A 127 -11.59 -15.63 -16.78
CA ALA A 127 -12.23 -15.67 -15.47
C ALA A 127 -11.31 -15.34 -14.27
N ALA A 128 -10.00 -15.58 -14.39
CA ALA A 128 -9.05 -15.25 -13.34
C ALA A 128 -8.73 -13.75 -13.32
N ARG A 129 -8.67 -13.09 -14.47
CA ARG A 129 -8.50 -11.64 -14.59
C ARG A 129 -9.69 -10.88 -14.00
N GLU A 130 -10.91 -11.35 -14.25
CA GLU A 130 -12.13 -10.79 -13.71
C GLU A 130 -12.14 -10.81 -12.18
N LYS A 131 -11.60 -11.89 -11.57
CA LYS A 131 -11.49 -12.01 -10.10
C LYS A 131 -10.52 -10.99 -9.49
N VAL A 132 -9.46 -10.60 -10.19
CA VAL A 132 -8.51 -9.58 -9.70
C VAL A 132 -9.09 -8.17 -9.82
N GLN A 133 -9.91 -7.92 -10.86
CA GLN A 133 -10.51 -6.61 -11.11
C GLN A 133 -11.70 -6.31 -10.20
N LYS A 134 -12.51 -7.34 -9.89
CA LYS A 134 -13.69 -7.15 -9.03
C LYS A 134 -13.26 -7.07 -7.56
N PRO A 135 -13.83 -6.14 -6.78
CA PRO A 135 -13.63 -6.11 -5.34
C PRO A 135 -13.97 -7.47 -4.71
N GLN A 136 -13.03 -8.01 -3.94
CA GLN A 136 -13.21 -9.27 -3.20
C GLN A 136 -13.88 -9.04 -1.85
N LEU A 137 -13.75 -7.82 -1.32
CA LEU A 137 -14.26 -7.44 -0.01
C LEU A 137 -15.15 -6.21 -0.12
N ALA A 138 -16.22 -6.20 0.64
CA ALA A 138 -17.09 -5.04 0.83
C ALA A 138 -16.87 -4.47 2.23
N PHE A 139 -16.59 -3.17 2.33
CA PHE A 139 -16.38 -2.49 3.61
C PHE A 139 -17.57 -1.59 3.92
N TYR A 140 -18.17 -1.81 5.08
CA TYR A 140 -19.18 -0.93 5.64
C TYR A 140 -18.52 -0.06 6.71
N SER A 141 -18.58 1.25 6.56
CA SER A 141 -18.11 2.17 7.59
C SER A 141 -19.20 3.15 7.98
N LYS A 142 -19.20 3.60 9.26
CA LYS A 142 -20.13 4.64 9.74
C LYS A 142 -19.86 6.03 9.16
N GLY A 143 -18.88 6.14 8.28
CA GLY A 143 -18.44 7.34 7.60
C GLY A 143 -17.06 7.14 6.99
N ARG A 144 -16.75 7.88 5.94
CA ARG A 144 -15.42 7.89 5.33
C ARG A 144 -15.02 9.31 4.98
N ILE A 145 -13.70 9.54 4.95
CA ILE A 145 -13.12 10.78 4.46
C ILE A 145 -12.68 10.54 3.02
N ASP A 146 -13.08 11.43 2.11
CA ASP A 146 -12.55 11.41 0.75
C ASP A 146 -11.18 12.12 0.74
N TYR A 147 -10.12 11.34 0.48
CA TYR A 147 -8.75 11.85 0.42
C TYR A 147 -8.35 12.36 -0.97
N THR A 148 -9.22 12.27 -1.96
CA THR A 148 -8.98 12.73 -3.33
C THR A 148 -8.52 14.20 -3.40
N PRO A 149 -9.15 15.15 -2.67
CA PRO A 149 -8.70 16.55 -2.66
C PRO A 149 -7.33 16.77 -2.00
N TYR A 150 -6.88 15.83 -1.19
CA TYR A 150 -5.64 15.92 -0.41
C TYR A 150 -4.46 15.18 -1.05
N TYR A 151 -4.63 14.64 -2.27
CA TYR A 151 -3.60 13.86 -2.96
C TYR A 151 -2.29 14.61 -3.09
N ALA A 152 -2.32 15.88 -3.52
CA ALA A 152 -1.13 16.70 -3.66
C ALA A 152 -0.40 16.94 -2.31
N PHE A 153 -1.12 17.02 -1.20
CA PHE A 153 -0.52 17.14 0.13
C PHE A 153 0.13 15.83 0.58
N LEU A 154 -0.53 14.70 0.32
CA LEU A 154 0.02 13.38 0.60
C LEU A 154 1.32 13.14 -0.18
N ASP A 155 1.35 13.51 -1.45
CA ASP A 155 2.53 13.39 -2.31
C ASP A 155 3.70 14.23 -1.76
N LYS A 156 3.44 15.51 -1.42
CA LYS A 156 4.43 16.39 -0.82
C LYS A 156 4.93 15.87 0.54
N LEU A 157 4.03 15.38 1.39
CA LEU A 157 4.39 14.84 2.71
C LEU A 157 5.18 13.53 2.58
N THR A 158 4.88 12.70 1.59
CA THR A 158 5.63 11.48 1.29
C THR A 158 7.06 11.83 0.86
N LYS A 159 7.21 12.76 -0.09
CA LYS A 159 8.51 13.26 -0.53
C LYS A 159 9.30 13.85 0.64
N ALA A 160 8.67 14.71 1.44
CA ALA A 160 9.32 15.32 2.59
C ALA A 160 9.78 14.29 3.63
N LYS A 161 9.00 13.22 3.84
CA LYS A 161 9.39 12.11 4.71
C LYS A 161 10.61 11.37 4.18
N GLU A 162 10.64 11.05 2.89
CA GLU A 162 11.75 10.32 2.24
C GLU A 162 13.04 11.12 2.24
N GLU A 163 12.95 12.43 1.98
CA GLU A 163 14.09 13.34 1.91
C GLU A 163 14.39 14.04 3.26
N GLN A 164 13.62 13.77 4.31
CA GLN A 164 13.71 14.40 5.63
C GLN A 164 13.62 15.93 5.59
N LEU A 165 12.78 16.46 4.71
CA LEU A 165 12.58 17.89 4.52
C LEU A 165 11.65 18.50 5.56
N VAL A 166 11.93 19.71 5.95
CA VAL A 166 11.00 20.52 6.73
C VAL A 166 9.89 21.03 5.80
N CYS A 167 8.64 20.92 6.24
CA CYS A 167 7.47 21.49 5.60
C CYS A 167 6.90 22.63 6.40
N LEU A 168 6.37 23.65 5.74
CA LEU A 168 5.45 24.59 6.35
C LEU A 168 4.03 24.06 6.10
N VAL A 169 3.38 23.59 7.19
CA VAL A 169 2.06 22.97 7.10
C VAL A 169 1.03 23.88 7.73
N ARG A 170 0.06 24.35 6.94
CA ARG A 170 -1.12 25.07 7.44
C ARG A 170 -2.18 24.07 7.87
N TYR A 171 -2.45 23.98 9.14
CA TYR A 171 -3.32 22.98 9.75
C TYR A 171 -4.40 23.61 10.63
N LYS A 172 -5.64 23.13 10.49
CA LYS A 172 -6.78 23.54 11.31
C LYS A 172 -7.17 22.42 12.28
N ALA A 173 -6.75 22.54 13.53
CA ALA A 173 -7.17 21.61 14.58
C ALA A 173 -8.67 21.76 14.90
N VAL A 174 -9.26 20.71 15.46
CA VAL A 174 -10.65 20.73 15.95
C VAL A 174 -10.83 21.85 16.96
N GLY A 175 -11.94 22.57 16.89
CA GLY A 175 -12.28 23.68 17.81
C GLY A 175 -11.52 24.99 17.54
N ARG A 176 -10.59 25.02 16.58
CA ARG A 176 -9.89 26.26 16.20
C ARG A 176 -10.66 27.02 15.10
N LYS A 177 -10.73 28.34 15.25
CA LYS A 177 -11.40 29.22 14.25
C LYS A 177 -10.61 29.33 12.94
N ALA A 178 -9.28 29.36 13.02
CA ALA A 178 -8.37 29.53 11.87
C ALA A 178 -7.26 28.50 11.85
N PRO A 179 -6.73 28.14 10.66
CA PRO A 179 -5.55 27.29 10.54
C PRO A 179 -4.32 28.03 11.07
N ARG A 180 -3.36 27.24 11.59
CA ARG A 180 -2.03 27.71 12.01
C ARG A 180 -0.96 27.06 11.17
N GLU A 181 0.14 27.75 10.98
CA GLU A 181 1.32 27.21 10.33
C GLU A 181 2.20 26.47 11.35
N HIS A 182 2.70 25.32 10.94
CA HIS A 182 3.62 24.49 11.69
C HIS A 182 4.86 24.20 10.85
N LYS A 183 6.03 24.32 11.43
CA LYS A 183 7.31 23.87 10.89
C LYS A 183 7.42 22.39 11.19
N PHE A 184 7.10 21.56 10.24
CA PHE A 184 6.82 20.14 10.46
C PHE A 184 7.74 19.26 9.62
N VAL A 185 8.28 18.22 10.23
CA VAL A 185 9.03 17.16 9.53
C VAL A 185 8.21 15.89 9.60
N PRO A 186 7.67 15.40 8.47
CA PRO A 186 6.88 14.18 8.46
C PRO A 186 7.74 12.96 8.81
N GLY A 187 7.22 12.05 9.61
CA GLY A 187 7.90 10.83 10.01
C GLY A 187 7.16 9.57 9.59
N ARG A 188 5.87 9.45 9.93
CA ARG A 188 5.07 8.25 9.69
C ARG A 188 3.64 8.58 9.33
N PHE A 189 3.08 7.87 8.34
CA PHE A 189 1.64 7.87 8.11
C PHE A 189 0.99 6.82 9.01
N VAL A 190 -0.14 7.18 9.61
CA VAL A 190 -0.91 6.32 10.52
C VAL A 190 -2.37 6.34 10.10
N SER A 191 -2.98 5.17 9.99
CA SER A 191 -4.43 5.02 9.79
C SER A 191 -5.07 4.58 11.10
N MET A 192 -6.06 5.33 11.59
CA MET A 192 -6.84 4.98 12.76
C MET A 192 -8.31 5.30 12.52
N SER A 193 -9.19 4.32 12.72
CA SER A 193 -10.65 4.48 12.57
C SER A 193 -11.04 5.16 11.25
N ASN A 194 -10.47 4.69 10.13
CA ASN A 194 -10.66 5.24 8.77
C ASN A 194 -10.18 6.69 8.58
N THR A 195 -9.38 7.21 9.51
CA THR A 195 -8.76 8.53 9.41
C THR A 195 -7.26 8.38 9.20
N LEU A 196 -6.73 9.05 8.17
CA LEU A 196 -5.31 9.09 7.86
C LEU A 196 -4.67 10.29 8.57
N TYR A 197 -3.60 9.99 9.29
CA TYR A 197 -2.77 10.96 10.00
C TYR A 197 -1.35 10.92 9.45
N VAL A 198 -0.63 12.00 9.63
CA VAL A 198 0.82 12.05 9.51
C VAL A 198 1.40 12.47 10.85
N THR A 199 2.19 11.58 11.45
CA THR A 199 2.93 11.84 12.70
C THR A 199 4.33 12.33 12.35
N GLY A 200 4.80 13.35 13.05
CA GLY A 200 6.11 13.94 12.80
C GLY A 200 6.52 14.93 13.87
N ALA A 201 7.68 15.55 13.66
CA ALA A 201 8.24 16.55 14.57
C ALA A 201 7.79 17.96 14.20
N CYS A 202 7.25 18.70 15.16
CA CYS A 202 7.10 20.14 15.07
C CYS A 202 8.39 20.80 15.59
N LEU A 203 8.96 21.68 14.78
CA LEU A 203 10.20 22.37 15.13
C LEU A 203 9.94 23.70 15.86
N THR A 204 10.96 24.17 16.57
CA THR A 204 11.03 25.52 17.10
C THR A 204 11.07 26.56 15.97
N ASP A 205 10.85 27.82 16.31
CA ASP A 205 10.74 28.90 15.31
C ASP A 205 12.05 29.17 14.57
N ASP A 206 13.17 28.85 15.16
CA ASP A 206 14.51 28.95 14.58
C ASP A 206 14.93 27.66 13.81
N PHE A 207 14.08 26.63 13.79
CA PHE A 207 14.33 25.31 13.21
C PHE A 207 15.46 24.52 13.87
N SER A 208 15.89 24.88 15.08
CA SER A 208 17.06 24.29 15.72
C SER A 208 16.77 22.98 16.43
N SER A 209 15.54 22.77 16.90
CA SER A 209 15.18 21.62 17.72
C SER A 209 13.72 21.18 17.55
N VAL A 210 13.45 19.96 17.99
CA VAL A 210 12.09 19.42 18.07
C VAL A 210 11.38 20.02 19.27
N LYS A 211 10.29 20.72 19.03
CA LYS A 211 9.42 21.27 20.06
C LYS A 211 8.53 20.18 20.68
N HIS A 212 7.93 19.36 19.84
CA HIS A 212 7.12 18.19 20.22
C HIS A 212 6.83 17.33 18.99
N ILE A 213 6.48 16.08 19.22
CA ILE A 213 5.97 15.18 18.22
C ILE A 213 4.44 15.18 18.30
N PHE A 214 3.75 15.22 17.16
CA PHE A 214 2.30 15.17 17.11
C PHE A 214 1.79 14.62 15.77
N SER A 215 0.50 14.28 15.74
CA SER A 215 -0.16 13.74 14.58
C SER A 215 -1.14 14.75 13.97
N LEU A 216 -1.01 14.99 12.67
CA LEU A 216 -1.89 15.84 11.90
C LEU A 216 -2.86 14.98 11.10
N ALA A 217 -4.16 15.16 11.27
CA ALA A 217 -5.17 14.53 10.42
C ALA A 217 -5.09 15.14 9.00
N VAL A 218 -4.80 14.32 8.00
CA VAL A 218 -4.51 14.78 6.63
C VAL A 218 -5.64 15.63 6.05
N HIS A 219 -6.90 15.26 6.29
CA HIS A 219 -8.08 16.00 5.80
C HIS A 219 -8.30 17.39 6.44
N ARG A 220 -7.48 17.77 7.44
CA ARG A 220 -7.49 19.09 8.09
C ARG A 220 -6.30 19.94 7.70
N ILE A 221 -5.47 19.44 6.79
CA ILE A 221 -4.35 20.20 6.22
C ILE A 221 -4.94 21.11 5.12
N HIS A 222 -4.59 22.39 5.20
CA HIS A 222 -5.02 23.41 4.24
C HIS A 222 -3.94 23.71 3.21
N ASP A 223 -2.67 23.52 3.55
CA ASP A 223 -1.55 23.71 2.64
C ASP A 223 -0.29 23.01 3.16
N VAL A 224 0.57 22.62 2.22
CA VAL A 224 1.90 22.03 2.48
C VAL A 224 2.89 22.67 1.53
N ILE A 225 3.86 23.39 2.08
CA ILE A 225 4.97 23.98 1.34
C ILE A 225 6.25 23.24 1.73
N LEU A 226 6.93 22.64 0.76
CA LEU A 226 8.23 22.01 0.96
C LEU A 226 9.29 23.11 1.08
N THR A 227 10.21 22.94 2.02
CA THR A 227 11.42 23.77 2.09
C THR A 227 12.63 22.95 1.61
N GLU A 228 13.75 23.61 1.37
CA GLU A 228 15.02 22.92 1.05
C GLU A 228 15.79 22.49 2.30
N ARG A 229 15.22 22.75 3.50
CA ARG A 229 15.87 22.47 4.78
C ARG A 229 15.68 21.01 5.17
N ILE A 230 16.75 20.30 5.42
CA ILE A 230 16.76 18.95 5.96
C ILE A 230 16.82 19.03 7.49
N PHE A 231 16.00 18.24 8.15
CA PHE A 231 16.03 18.04 9.60
C PHE A 231 15.86 16.57 9.94
N ARG A 232 16.87 15.98 10.55
CA ARG A 232 16.86 14.57 10.95
C ARG A 232 16.32 14.42 12.36
N PHE A 233 15.37 13.54 12.53
CA PHE A 233 14.86 13.14 13.83
C PHE A 233 14.42 11.68 13.76
N GLU A 234 14.29 11.05 14.92
CA GLU A 234 13.78 9.68 15.04
C GLU A 234 12.43 9.73 15.73
N LEU A 235 11.45 9.05 15.14
CA LEU A 235 10.19 8.77 15.82
C LEU A 235 10.38 7.57 16.74
N PRO A 236 9.73 7.55 17.91
CA PRO A 236 9.60 6.33 18.69
C PRO A 236 9.08 5.18 17.82
N GLU A 237 9.51 3.97 18.14
CA GLU A 237 8.99 2.80 17.47
C GLU A 237 7.46 2.75 17.54
N TYR A 238 6.84 2.27 16.48
CA TYR A 238 5.40 2.03 16.49
C TYR A 238 5.13 0.86 17.43
N SER A 239 4.41 1.14 18.52
CA SER A 239 3.92 0.08 19.41
C SER A 239 2.53 -0.35 18.92
N PRO A 240 2.36 -1.60 18.46
CA PRO A 240 1.03 -2.13 18.15
C PRO A 240 0.15 -2.26 19.42
N GLU A 241 0.78 -2.17 20.62
CA GLU A 241 0.09 -2.20 21.90
C GLU A 241 -0.65 -0.91 22.24
N ALA A 242 -0.42 0.16 21.47
CA ALA A 242 -1.09 1.42 21.69
C ALA A 242 -2.58 1.33 21.30
N PHE A 243 -3.47 1.54 22.25
CA PHE A 243 -4.90 1.73 22.00
C PHE A 243 -5.13 3.15 21.46
N GLY A 244 -5.06 3.33 20.14
CA GLY A 244 -5.20 4.62 19.47
C GLY A 244 -3.90 5.42 19.31
N LEU A 245 -4.02 6.71 19.01
CA LEU A 245 -2.89 7.61 18.82
C LEU A 245 -2.24 7.99 20.17
N PRO A 246 -0.90 8.11 20.23
CA PRO A 246 -0.22 8.50 21.48
C PRO A 246 -0.48 9.97 21.81
N TRP A 247 -1.08 10.22 22.97
CA TRP A 247 -1.35 11.55 23.53
C TRP A 247 -0.52 11.86 24.76
N HIS A 248 -0.10 10.85 25.50
CA HIS A 248 0.64 10.96 26.76
C HIS A 248 1.53 9.74 26.98
N GLU A 249 2.33 9.72 28.01
CA GLU A 249 3.08 8.53 28.43
C GLU A 249 2.14 7.36 28.75
N PRO A 250 2.58 6.11 28.56
CA PRO A 250 1.78 4.93 28.84
C PRO A 250 1.23 4.92 30.26
N ARG A 251 -0.07 4.65 30.42
CA ARG A 251 -0.75 4.53 31.72
C ARG A 251 -1.61 3.27 31.74
N PRO A 252 -1.68 2.58 32.89
CA PRO A 252 -2.58 1.45 33.07
C PRO A 252 -4.02 1.91 33.27
N PHE A 253 -4.95 1.18 32.72
CA PHE A 253 -6.39 1.35 32.88
C PHE A 253 -7.06 0.02 33.15
N THR A 254 -8.10 0.03 33.97
CA THR A 254 -8.93 -1.13 34.26
C THR A 254 -10.37 -0.81 33.87
N ILE A 255 -10.98 -1.70 33.09
CA ILE A 255 -12.35 -1.55 32.62
C ILE A 255 -13.16 -2.78 33.06
N SER A 256 -14.26 -2.55 33.74
CA SER A 256 -15.21 -3.59 34.10
C SER A 256 -16.38 -3.62 33.10
N PHE A 257 -16.75 -4.82 32.67
CA PHE A 257 -17.89 -5.05 31.79
C PHE A 257 -18.93 -5.91 32.53
N ALA A 258 -20.16 -5.44 32.52
CA ALA A 258 -21.29 -6.21 33.02
C ALA A 258 -21.49 -7.51 32.21
N PRO A 259 -22.11 -8.57 32.83
CA PRO A 259 -22.43 -9.77 32.11
C PRO A 259 -23.34 -9.46 30.91
N GLY A 260 -22.96 -9.93 29.69
CA GLY A 260 -23.76 -9.70 28.51
C GLY A 260 -22.95 -9.53 27.24
N LYS A 261 -23.56 -8.89 26.24
CA LYS A 261 -23.00 -8.75 24.89
C LYS A 261 -21.70 -7.97 24.85
N ALA A 262 -21.54 -6.94 25.69
CA ALA A 262 -20.32 -6.17 25.76
C ALA A 262 -19.14 -7.03 26.24
N ALA A 263 -19.31 -7.81 27.31
CA ALA A 263 -18.28 -8.71 27.81
C ALA A 263 -17.88 -9.77 26.77
N GLU A 264 -18.85 -10.38 26.07
CA GLU A 264 -18.58 -11.33 24.99
C GLU A 264 -17.82 -10.69 23.84
N TYR A 265 -18.27 -9.52 23.36
CA TYR A 265 -17.63 -8.76 22.31
C TYR A 265 -16.18 -8.42 22.63
N VAL A 266 -15.89 -8.10 23.89
CA VAL A 266 -14.53 -7.74 24.33
C VAL A 266 -13.65 -8.97 24.42
N ARG A 267 -14.17 -10.14 24.88
CA ARG A 267 -13.42 -11.39 24.95
C ARG A 267 -12.90 -11.89 23.59
N GLU A 268 -13.64 -11.66 22.54
CA GLU A 268 -13.33 -12.14 21.18
C GLU A 268 -12.17 -11.39 20.51
N ARG A 269 -11.64 -10.35 21.14
CA ARG A 269 -10.70 -9.42 20.48
C ARG A 269 -9.44 -9.19 21.29
N ILE A 270 -8.37 -8.92 20.58
CA ILE A 270 -7.14 -8.38 21.13
C ILE A 270 -7.20 -6.85 20.99
N TRP A 271 -7.23 -6.16 22.12
CA TRP A 271 -7.33 -4.70 22.20
C TRP A 271 -5.96 -4.05 22.35
N SER A 272 -5.02 -4.80 22.97
CA SER A 272 -3.64 -4.40 23.17
C SER A 272 -2.81 -5.67 23.43
N ASP A 273 -1.57 -5.71 22.97
CA ASP A 273 -0.70 -6.89 23.19
C ASP A 273 -0.36 -7.09 24.68
N ASN A 274 -0.53 -6.05 25.49
CA ASN A 274 -0.32 -6.12 26.96
C ASN A 274 -1.62 -6.27 27.75
N GLN A 275 -2.73 -6.58 27.08
CA GLN A 275 -4.02 -6.74 27.77
C GLN A 275 -4.02 -7.95 28.68
N LYS A 276 -4.72 -7.81 29.79
CA LYS A 276 -5.09 -8.91 30.67
C LYS A 276 -6.59 -8.95 30.85
N MET A 277 -7.19 -10.09 30.62
CA MET A 277 -8.62 -10.33 30.79
C MET A 277 -8.84 -11.28 31.96
N THR A 278 -9.80 -10.94 32.83
CA THR A 278 -10.19 -11.76 33.97
C THR A 278 -11.71 -11.91 34.00
N ASP A 279 -12.17 -13.15 33.92
CA ASP A 279 -13.59 -13.46 34.05
C ASP A 279 -14.06 -13.29 35.48
N LEU A 280 -15.17 -12.56 35.65
CA LEU A 280 -15.80 -12.35 36.95
C LEU A 280 -16.80 -13.45 37.25
N LYS A 281 -16.99 -13.78 38.55
CA LYS A 281 -17.90 -14.83 39.00
C LYS A 281 -19.38 -14.62 38.59
N ASN A 282 -19.76 -13.38 38.35
CA ASN A 282 -21.08 -13.01 37.87
C ASN A 282 -21.27 -13.13 36.35
N GLY A 283 -20.25 -13.58 35.61
CA GLY A 283 -20.24 -13.65 34.14
C GLY A 283 -19.77 -12.36 33.43
N GLY A 284 -19.41 -11.32 34.18
CA GLY A 284 -18.79 -10.14 33.65
C GLY A 284 -17.30 -10.33 33.31
N LEU A 285 -16.63 -9.27 32.84
CA LEU A 285 -15.25 -9.29 32.44
C LEU A 285 -14.52 -8.08 33.01
N LEU A 286 -13.30 -8.27 33.48
CA LEU A 286 -12.36 -7.21 33.80
C LEU A 286 -11.27 -7.20 32.70
N LEU A 287 -11.05 -6.03 32.08
CA LEU A 287 -9.99 -5.79 31.11
C LEU A 287 -8.98 -4.79 31.69
N GLU A 288 -7.74 -5.23 31.82
CA GLU A 288 -6.60 -4.40 32.20
C GLU A 288 -5.76 -4.14 30.95
N ILE A 289 -5.50 -2.89 30.61
CA ILE A 289 -4.64 -2.47 29.48
C ILE A 289 -3.77 -1.30 29.85
N THR A 290 -2.61 -1.20 29.22
CA THR A 290 -1.77 0.00 29.31
C THR A 290 -1.86 0.73 27.97
N THR A 291 -2.20 2.01 27.96
CA THR A 291 -2.33 2.79 26.73
C THR A 291 -1.77 4.22 26.88
N GLN A 292 -1.41 4.80 25.73
CA GLN A 292 -1.04 6.22 25.57
C GLN A 292 -2.22 7.05 25.06
N SER A 293 -3.42 6.49 24.96
CA SER A 293 -4.58 7.10 24.30
C SER A 293 -5.83 7.07 25.17
N GLU A 294 -5.76 7.74 26.31
CA GLU A 294 -6.91 7.89 27.21
C GLU A 294 -8.16 8.44 26.51
N PRO A 295 -8.09 9.48 25.61
CA PRO A 295 -9.29 9.99 24.95
C PRO A 295 -10.02 8.94 24.09
N GLU A 296 -9.29 8.11 23.34
CA GLU A 296 -9.87 7.04 22.54
C GLU A 296 -10.42 5.93 23.43
N LEU A 297 -9.71 5.57 24.50
CA LEU A 297 -10.18 4.59 25.47
C LEU A 297 -11.50 5.04 26.10
N MET A 298 -11.57 6.28 26.57
CA MET A 298 -12.78 6.86 27.15
C MET A 298 -13.95 6.88 26.15
N ALA A 299 -13.68 7.23 24.89
CA ALA A 299 -14.70 7.22 23.85
C ALA A 299 -15.20 5.80 23.56
N TRP A 300 -14.30 4.82 23.54
CA TRP A 300 -14.62 3.42 23.34
C TRP A 300 -15.43 2.85 24.51
N VAL A 301 -15.03 3.07 25.75
CA VAL A 301 -15.78 2.64 26.96
C VAL A 301 -17.18 3.23 26.95
N ARG A 302 -17.34 4.54 26.68
CA ARG A 302 -18.65 5.20 26.58
C ARG A 302 -19.55 4.62 25.50
N SER A 303 -18.98 3.98 24.46
CA SER A 303 -19.78 3.37 23.39
C SER A 303 -20.58 2.15 23.87
N PHE A 304 -20.25 1.56 25.01
CA PHE A 304 -20.98 0.46 25.64
C PHE A 304 -22.07 0.92 26.60
N GLY A 305 -22.19 2.24 26.85
CA GLY A 305 -23.19 2.78 27.76
C GLY A 305 -22.99 2.29 29.19
N GLU A 306 -24.05 1.77 29.79
CA GLU A 306 -24.06 1.27 31.18
C GLU A 306 -23.43 -0.14 31.33
N GLU A 307 -23.10 -0.80 30.21
CA GLU A 307 -22.48 -2.13 30.23
C GLU A 307 -20.98 -2.09 30.54
N ALA A 308 -20.34 -0.93 30.52
CA ALA A 308 -18.90 -0.76 30.79
C ALA A 308 -18.62 0.41 31.74
N GLU A 309 -17.70 0.19 32.66
CA GLU A 309 -17.23 1.18 33.62
C GLU A 309 -15.71 1.20 33.63
N LEU A 310 -15.13 2.40 33.62
CA LEU A 310 -13.70 2.60 33.74
C LEU A 310 -13.36 2.89 35.20
N ASP A 311 -12.57 2.02 35.81
CA ASP A 311 -11.97 2.25 37.12
C ASP A 311 -10.75 3.18 36.95
N ILE A 312 -10.84 4.38 37.52
CA ILE A 312 -9.79 5.40 37.43
C ILE A 312 -8.93 5.37 38.69
#